data_6124f52b8a6c4d5216c7278f9a861a82
#
_entry.id   6124f52b8a6c4d5216c7278f9a861a82
#
_cell.length_a   1.000
_cell.length_b   1.000
_cell.length_c   1.000
_cell.angle_alpha   90.00
_cell.angle_beta   90.00
_cell.angle_gamma   90.00
#
_symmetry.space_group_name_H-M   'P 1'
#
loop_
_entity.id
_entity.type
_entity.pdbx_description
1 polymer ?
#
loop_
_entity_poly.entity_id
_entity_poly.type
_entity_poly.pdbx_seq_one_letter_code
_entity_poly.pdbx_strand_id
1 'polypeptide(L)'
;MNCAALLLAAGSGTRFSADQPKVLAPLNGRRVIAWALDAFVASSAINHIVVMVSEDTMDAVADIVETLDTDKILDIVLGGSERQETVHRGLEHLSGDEAPDFVLIHDGARPGLRLNDIERMAQRLEQMQTKGLTAGIPASDTLVRADRATAYLSPIERSDVFRVQTPQGFPFAAILGAHRALENTFFTCDATLYQDHGGLIEIMTLTHPERLMKLTYLDDLDSLSMMLDRQTGPGRALEPRMGTGFDVHAFDEPGTADALVLCGVTLRGERPLKGHSDADVGLHTITDAIYGGLAEGDIGHHFPPSDPQWKGAASPLFLEHAVQRVRDRGGRISHVDLTLICETPKIGPHRDAMRARVADIMGLPDSRVSVKATTTEKLGFTGRGEGIAAQAVVTLMMPGDEV
;
A
#
# COMPACT_ATOMS: atom_id res chain seq x y z
N MET A 1 1.45 -20.15 -23.29
CA MET A 1 2.50 -19.14 -23.42
C MET A 1 3.39 -19.23 -22.18
N ASN A 2 4.70 -19.44 -22.35
CA ASN A 2 5.67 -19.38 -21.27
C ASN A 2 6.35 -17.99 -21.29
N CYS A 3 6.13 -17.17 -20.29
CA CYS A 3 6.68 -15.80 -20.23
C CYS A 3 7.50 -15.61 -18.97
N ALA A 4 8.74 -15.11 -19.13
CA ALA A 4 9.61 -14.76 -18.03
C ALA A 4 9.61 -13.24 -17.79
N ALA A 5 9.90 -12.84 -16.55
CA ALA A 5 10.21 -11.46 -16.19
C ALA A 5 11.68 -11.32 -15.83
N LEU A 6 12.33 -10.30 -16.36
CA LEU A 6 13.69 -9.90 -16.01
C LEU A 6 13.64 -8.55 -15.29
N LEU A 7 13.85 -8.55 -13.98
CA LEU A 7 13.74 -7.37 -13.12
C LEU A 7 15.15 -6.81 -12.84
N LEU A 8 15.42 -5.59 -13.28
CA LEU A 8 16.74 -4.98 -13.21
C LEU A 8 16.94 -4.17 -11.93
N ALA A 9 17.81 -4.64 -11.05
CA ALA A 9 18.15 -4.03 -9.76
C ALA A 9 19.66 -3.79 -9.55
N ALA A 10 20.51 -4.09 -10.55
CA ALA A 10 21.97 -3.99 -10.46
C ALA A 10 22.54 -2.56 -10.63
N GLY A 11 21.70 -1.56 -10.94
CA GLY A 11 22.18 -0.20 -11.21
C GLY A 11 22.69 0.51 -9.97
N SER A 12 23.88 1.14 -10.04
CA SER A 12 24.55 1.85 -8.95
C SER A 12 23.76 3.03 -8.32
N GLY A 13 22.81 3.60 -9.05
CA GLY A 13 21.94 4.66 -8.52
C GLY A 13 22.65 5.95 -8.11
N THR A 14 23.81 6.27 -8.60
CA THR A 14 24.69 7.39 -8.19
C THR A 14 24.01 8.76 -8.17
N ARG A 15 22.96 8.97 -8.97
CA ARG A 15 22.14 10.21 -8.98
C ARG A 15 21.13 10.27 -7.84
N PHE A 16 20.80 9.14 -7.21
CA PHE A 16 19.83 9.06 -6.13
C PHE A 16 20.50 9.33 -4.77
N SER A 17 21.49 8.53 -4.41
CA SER A 17 22.28 8.64 -3.19
C SER A 17 23.60 7.89 -3.36
N ALA A 18 24.65 8.33 -2.67
CA ALA A 18 25.92 7.60 -2.60
C ALA A 18 25.85 6.44 -1.59
N ASP A 19 24.97 6.56 -0.58
CA ASP A 19 24.99 5.66 0.58
C ASP A 19 23.95 4.55 0.53
N GLN A 20 22.96 4.63 -0.38
CA GLN A 20 21.90 3.65 -0.47
C GLN A 20 21.47 3.36 -1.91
N PRO A 21 21.44 2.07 -2.33
CA PRO A 21 20.88 1.66 -3.61
C PRO A 21 19.39 2.05 -3.70
N LYS A 22 19.01 2.78 -4.76
CA LYS A 22 17.65 3.30 -4.93
C LYS A 22 16.54 2.24 -4.91
N VAL A 23 16.85 1.02 -5.37
CA VAL A 23 15.90 -0.12 -5.39
C VAL A 23 15.58 -0.63 -3.98
N LEU A 24 16.45 -0.33 -3.00
CA LEU A 24 16.28 -0.65 -1.59
C LEU A 24 15.76 0.53 -0.76
N ALA A 25 15.53 1.70 -1.36
CA ALA A 25 14.97 2.85 -0.66
C ALA A 25 13.58 2.50 -0.08
N PRO A 26 13.25 3.02 1.13
CA PRO A 26 11.92 2.84 1.70
C PRO A 26 10.90 3.68 0.94
N LEU A 27 9.78 3.08 0.56
CA LEU A 27 8.66 3.72 -0.13
C LEU A 27 7.35 3.14 0.42
N ASN A 28 6.56 3.94 1.14
CA ASN A 28 5.31 3.54 1.80
C ASN A 28 5.44 2.25 2.63
N GLY A 29 6.48 2.21 3.48
CA GLY A 29 6.74 1.09 4.39
C GLY A 29 7.37 -0.16 3.77
N ARG A 30 7.68 -0.14 2.46
CA ARG A 30 8.28 -1.26 1.72
C ARG A 30 9.51 -0.80 0.92
N ARG A 31 10.35 -1.73 0.47
CA ARG A 31 11.45 -1.41 -0.44
C ARG A 31 10.91 -1.17 -1.86
N VAL A 32 11.51 -0.25 -2.60
CA VAL A 32 11.10 0.13 -3.97
C VAL A 32 10.95 -1.09 -4.89
N ILE A 33 11.91 -2.02 -4.88
CA ILE A 33 11.88 -3.22 -5.72
C ILE A 33 10.71 -4.15 -5.39
N ALA A 34 10.28 -4.22 -4.13
CA ALA A 34 9.22 -5.12 -3.68
C ALA A 34 7.87 -4.83 -4.37
N TRP A 35 7.62 -3.59 -4.75
CA TRP A 35 6.40 -3.22 -5.47
C TRP A 35 6.30 -3.87 -6.86
N ALA A 36 7.41 -3.87 -7.61
CA ALA A 36 7.44 -4.51 -8.92
C ALA A 36 7.46 -6.04 -8.81
N LEU A 37 8.19 -6.59 -7.81
CA LEU A 37 8.19 -8.03 -7.53
C LEU A 37 6.79 -8.57 -7.27
N ASP A 38 6.01 -7.92 -6.39
CA ASP A 38 4.64 -8.32 -6.08
C ASP A 38 3.76 -8.34 -7.34
N ALA A 39 3.89 -7.34 -8.22
CA ALA A 39 3.09 -7.30 -9.44
C ALA A 39 3.43 -8.49 -10.36
N PHE A 40 4.70 -8.86 -10.49
CA PHE A 40 5.11 -10.04 -11.28
C PHE A 40 4.72 -11.35 -10.61
N VAL A 41 4.85 -11.46 -9.29
CA VAL A 41 4.44 -12.64 -8.52
C VAL A 41 2.94 -12.86 -8.65
N ALA A 42 2.13 -11.82 -8.58
CA ALA A 42 0.68 -11.91 -8.70
C ALA A 42 0.17 -12.26 -10.12
N SER A 43 0.98 -12.02 -11.18
CA SER A 43 0.52 -12.22 -12.56
C SER A 43 0.53 -13.68 -12.98
N SER A 44 -0.60 -14.19 -13.44
CA SER A 44 -0.73 -15.55 -14.00
C SER A 44 0.02 -15.73 -15.33
N ALA A 45 0.36 -14.63 -16.01
CA ALA A 45 1.08 -14.65 -17.27
C ALA A 45 2.58 -14.90 -17.13
N ILE A 46 3.14 -14.71 -15.92
CA ILE A 46 4.57 -14.86 -15.64
C ILE A 46 4.83 -16.18 -14.93
N ASN A 47 5.73 -16.98 -15.45
CA ASN A 47 6.07 -18.30 -14.92
C ASN A 47 7.43 -18.29 -14.18
N HIS A 48 8.39 -17.48 -14.67
CA HIS A 48 9.74 -17.40 -14.17
C HIS A 48 10.13 -15.92 -13.97
N ILE A 49 10.72 -15.59 -12.82
CA ILE A 49 11.20 -14.24 -12.50
C ILE A 49 12.71 -14.32 -12.24
N VAL A 50 13.48 -13.53 -12.96
CA VAL A 50 14.92 -13.38 -12.71
C VAL A 50 15.18 -11.96 -12.22
N VAL A 51 15.76 -11.83 -11.03
CA VAL A 51 16.11 -10.55 -10.43
C VAL A 51 17.60 -10.31 -10.60
N MET A 52 17.96 -9.30 -11.39
CA MET A 52 19.34 -8.92 -11.66
C MET A 52 19.83 -7.94 -10.60
N VAL A 53 20.81 -8.33 -9.80
CA VAL A 53 21.31 -7.55 -8.65
C VAL A 53 22.78 -7.16 -8.81
N SER A 54 23.24 -6.17 -8.04
CA SER A 54 24.66 -5.94 -7.78
C SER A 54 25.10 -6.70 -6.53
N GLU A 55 26.42 -6.85 -6.32
CA GLU A 55 26.94 -7.44 -5.08
C GLU A 55 26.38 -6.73 -3.84
N ASP A 56 26.29 -5.40 -3.86
CA ASP A 56 25.79 -4.57 -2.75
C ASP A 56 24.29 -4.76 -2.46
N THR A 57 23.52 -5.28 -3.39
CA THR A 57 22.05 -5.42 -3.23
C THR A 57 21.61 -6.88 -3.09
N MET A 58 22.49 -7.84 -3.27
CA MET A 58 22.18 -9.27 -3.34
C MET A 58 21.49 -9.77 -2.06
N ASP A 59 22.13 -9.59 -0.91
CA ASP A 59 21.59 -10.10 0.37
C ASP A 59 20.24 -9.48 0.72
N ALA A 60 20.13 -8.15 0.57
CA ALA A 60 18.88 -7.45 0.88
C ALA A 60 17.74 -7.81 -0.10
N VAL A 61 18.04 -8.15 -1.36
CA VAL A 61 17.04 -8.63 -2.31
C VAL A 61 16.67 -10.08 -2.02
N ALA A 62 17.63 -10.93 -1.60
CA ALA A 62 17.36 -12.29 -1.17
C ALA A 62 16.39 -12.31 0.02
N ASP A 63 16.63 -11.50 1.04
CA ASP A 63 15.72 -11.34 2.18
C ASP A 63 14.28 -10.97 1.76
N ILE A 64 14.15 -10.08 0.76
CA ILE A 64 12.83 -9.71 0.24
C ILE A 64 12.18 -10.88 -0.48
N VAL A 65 12.93 -11.59 -1.32
CA VAL A 65 12.44 -12.73 -2.10
C VAL A 65 11.98 -13.87 -1.20
N GLU A 66 12.69 -14.16 -0.10
CA GLU A 66 12.30 -15.18 0.88
C GLU A 66 10.95 -14.89 1.56
N THR A 67 10.52 -13.64 1.59
CA THR A 67 9.21 -13.26 2.16
C THR A 67 8.04 -13.43 1.18
N LEU A 68 8.32 -13.74 -0.11
CA LEU A 68 7.28 -13.88 -1.13
C LEU A 68 6.65 -15.27 -1.06
N ASP A 69 5.33 -15.31 -0.93
CA ASP A 69 4.54 -16.55 -1.03
C ASP A 69 4.22 -16.84 -2.50
N THR A 70 5.07 -17.66 -3.15
CA THR A 70 4.93 -17.94 -4.58
C THR A 70 5.52 -19.31 -4.96
N ASP A 71 4.83 -20.01 -5.84
CA ASP A 71 5.31 -21.27 -6.47
C ASP A 71 6.13 -21.01 -7.75
N LYS A 72 6.32 -19.75 -8.14
CA LYS A 72 7.07 -19.40 -9.35
C LYS A 72 8.55 -19.63 -9.17
N ILE A 73 9.22 -20.01 -10.25
CA ILE A 73 10.69 -20.04 -10.28
C ILE A 73 11.17 -18.59 -10.13
N LEU A 74 12.02 -18.35 -9.12
CA LEU A 74 12.55 -17.05 -8.83
C LEU A 74 14.06 -17.15 -8.59
N ASP A 75 14.83 -16.60 -9.52
CA ASP A 75 16.29 -16.61 -9.47
C ASP A 75 16.86 -15.22 -9.20
N ILE A 76 17.96 -15.17 -8.45
CA ILE A 76 18.73 -13.95 -8.21
C ILE A 76 20.08 -14.10 -8.90
N VAL A 77 20.39 -13.19 -9.81
CA VAL A 77 21.56 -13.28 -10.69
C VAL A 77 22.34 -11.97 -10.66
N LEU A 78 23.68 -12.07 -10.62
CA LEU A 78 24.54 -10.88 -10.69
C LEU A 78 24.46 -10.22 -12.07
N GLY A 79 24.15 -8.92 -12.06
CA GLY A 79 24.17 -8.08 -13.24
C GLY A 79 25.57 -7.74 -13.75
N GLY A 80 25.64 -6.97 -14.82
CA GLY A 80 26.87 -6.43 -15.36
C GLY A 80 27.14 -5.00 -14.89
N SER A 81 28.22 -4.41 -15.39
CA SER A 81 28.61 -3.03 -15.13
C SER A 81 27.63 -1.99 -15.73
N GLU A 82 26.99 -2.36 -16.83
CA GLU A 82 26.05 -1.54 -17.56
C GLU A 82 24.68 -2.23 -17.68
N ARG A 83 23.63 -1.42 -17.96
CA ARG A 83 22.26 -1.92 -18.08
C ARG A 83 22.14 -2.99 -19.18
N GLN A 84 22.76 -2.76 -20.35
CA GLN A 84 22.71 -3.68 -21.47
C GLN A 84 23.38 -5.01 -21.14
N GLU A 85 24.55 -4.99 -20.50
CA GLU A 85 25.24 -6.19 -20.02
C GLU A 85 24.41 -6.94 -18.99
N THR A 86 23.76 -6.23 -18.07
CA THR A 86 22.85 -6.81 -17.06
C THR A 86 21.71 -7.56 -17.73
N VAL A 87 21.08 -6.97 -18.75
CA VAL A 87 20.01 -7.64 -19.51
C VAL A 87 20.55 -8.86 -20.24
N HIS A 88 21.70 -8.74 -20.93
CA HIS A 88 22.30 -9.85 -21.63
C HIS A 88 22.57 -11.05 -20.72
N ARG A 89 23.17 -10.83 -19.54
CA ARG A 89 23.40 -11.90 -18.55
C ARG A 89 22.11 -12.59 -18.12
N GLY A 90 21.05 -11.81 -17.87
CA GLY A 90 19.74 -12.35 -17.50
C GLY A 90 19.09 -13.15 -18.63
N LEU A 91 19.23 -12.71 -19.88
CA LEU A 91 18.74 -13.46 -21.03
C LEU A 91 19.56 -14.76 -21.25
N GLU A 92 20.87 -14.73 -21.06
CA GLU A 92 21.70 -15.95 -21.10
C GLU A 92 21.32 -16.93 -19.99
N HIS A 93 21.02 -16.44 -18.78
CA HIS A 93 20.56 -17.27 -17.66
C HIS A 93 19.24 -17.99 -17.99
N LEU A 94 18.31 -17.32 -18.66
CA LEU A 94 17.04 -17.88 -19.11
C LEU A 94 17.16 -18.78 -20.33
N SER A 95 18.36 -18.87 -20.95
CA SER A 95 18.58 -19.71 -22.14
C SER A 95 18.75 -21.18 -21.74
N GLY A 96 18.28 -22.09 -22.55
CA GLY A 96 18.38 -23.53 -22.32
C GLY A 96 17.13 -24.27 -22.82
N ASP A 97 16.97 -25.51 -22.34
CA ASP A 97 15.87 -26.39 -22.79
C ASP A 97 14.48 -25.91 -22.34
N GLU A 98 14.42 -25.14 -21.27
CA GLU A 98 13.19 -24.56 -20.71
C GLU A 98 13.04 -23.05 -20.99
N ALA A 99 13.76 -22.53 -22.01
CA ALA A 99 13.69 -21.12 -22.37
C ALA A 99 12.25 -20.63 -22.60
N PRO A 100 11.89 -19.43 -22.14
CA PRO A 100 10.53 -18.91 -22.30
C PRO A 100 10.24 -18.53 -23.76
N ASP A 101 8.96 -18.46 -24.13
CA ASP A 101 8.53 -17.94 -25.42
C ASP A 101 8.77 -16.42 -25.52
N PHE A 102 8.48 -15.71 -24.41
CA PHE A 102 8.58 -14.26 -24.28
C PHE A 102 9.28 -13.84 -22.99
N VAL A 103 9.83 -12.65 -22.99
CA VAL A 103 10.41 -12.02 -21.79
C VAL A 103 9.92 -10.58 -21.65
N LEU A 104 9.54 -10.20 -20.42
CA LEU A 104 9.30 -8.82 -20.01
C LEU A 104 10.51 -8.29 -19.22
N ILE A 105 11.16 -7.25 -19.71
CA ILE A 105 12.32 -6.61 -19.08
C ILE A 105 11.82 -5.35 -18.36
N HIS A 106 12.05 -5.24 -17.05
CA HIS A 106 11.56 -4.13 -16.25
C HIS A 106 12.62 -3.54 -15.31
N ASP A 107 12.65 -2.21 -15.21
CA ASP A 107 13.51 -1.52 -14.26
C ASP A 107 12.94 -1.65 -12.83
N GLY A 108 13.64 -2.28 -11.90
CA GLY A 108 13.23 -2.39 -10.48
C GLY A 108 13.07 -1.06 -9.75
N ALA A 109 13.54 0.03 -10.36
CA ALA A 109 13.33 1.40 -9.89
C ALA A 109 12.03 2.06 -10.40
N ARG A 110 11.08 1.30 -10.96
CA ARG A 110 9.73 1.76 -11.37
C ARG A 110 8.67 0.98 -10.58
N PRO A 111 8.39 1.39 -9.34
CA PRO A 111 7.50 0.65 -8.44
C PRO A 111 6.02 0.68 -8.83
N GLY A 112 5.62 1.54 -9.77
CA GLY A 112 4.22 1.75 -10.13
C GLY A 112 3.63 0.75 -11.14
N LEU A 113 4.31 -0.35 -11.45
CA LEU A 113 3.82 -1.42 -12.32
C LEU A 113 2.63 -2.16 -11.66
N ARG A 114 1.61 -2.47 -12.44
CA ARG A 114 0.40 -3.17 -11.99
C ARG A 114 0.25 -4.53 -12.64
N LEU A 115 -0.41 -5.43 -11.95
CA LEU A 115 -0.82 -6.74 -12.44
C LEU A 115 -1.50 -6.67 -13.82
N ASN A 116 -2.53 -5.83 -13.95
CA ASN A 116 -3.28 -5.68 -15.22
C ASN A 116 -2.40 -5.18 -16.38
N ASP A 117 -1.38 -4.36 -16.12
CA ASP A 117 -0.46 -3.89 -17.17
C ASP A 117 0.43 -5.05 -17.67
N ILE A 118 0.89 -5.92 -16.77
CA ILE A 118 1.67 -7.11 -17.09
C ILE A 118 0.84 -8.06 -17.96
N GLU A 119 -0.38 -8.36 -17.53
CA GLU A 119 -1.27 -9.29 -18.25
C GLU A 119 -1.65 -8.77 -19.64
N ARG A 120 -1.96 -7.47 -19.77
CA ARG A 120 -2.22 -6.84 -21.06
C ARG A 120 -1.00 -6.89 -22.00
N MET A 121 0.20 -6.65 -21.47
CA MET A 121 1.43 -6.74 -22.28
C MET A 121 1.71 -8.17 -22.71
N ALA A 122 1.60 -9.14 -21.82
CA ALA A 122 1.79 -10.56 -22.12
C ALA A 122 0.78 -11.04 -23.18
N GLN A 123 -0.49 -10.71 -23.03
CA GLN A 123 -1.53 -11.03 -24.02
C GLN A 123 -1.25 -10.39 -25.39
N ARG A 124 -0.76 -9.13 -25.39
CA ARG A 124 -0.43 -8.45 -26.64
C ARG A 124 0.77 -9.09 -27.34
N LEU A 125 1.80 -9.49 -26.60
CA LEU A 125 2.96 -10.22 -27.15
C LEU A 125 2.52 -11.54 -27.77
N GLU A 126 1.68 -12.29 -27.09
CA GLU A 126 1.12 -13.54 -27.61
C GLU A 126 0.36 -13.35 -28.92
N GLN A 127 -0.40 -12.27 -29.07
CA GLN A 127 -1.11 -11.94 -30.31
C GLN A 127 -0.15 -11.56 -31.46
N MET A 128 0.93 -10.85 -31.16
CA MET A 128 1.88 -10.35 -32.16
C MET A 128 2.93 -11.36 -32.58
N GLN A 129 3.29 -12.31 -31.71
CA GLN A 129 4.24 -13.42 -31.90
C GLN A 129 5.70 -13.00 -32.28
N THR A 130 5.88 -12.05 -33.19
CA THR A 130 7.20 -11.70 -33.78
C THR A 130 7.64 -10.28 -33.47
N LYS A 131 6.76 -9.43 -32.91
CA LYS A 131 7.11 -8.04 -32.60
C LYS A 131 7.47 -7.88 -31.14
N GLY A 132 8.39 -6.95 -30.86
CA GLY A 132 8.59 -6.45 -29.52
C GLY A 132 7.52 -5.41 -29.14
N LEU A 133 7.39 -5.18 -27.85
CA LEU A 133 6.44 -4.25 -27.25
C LEU A 133 7.15 -3.39 -26.20
N THR A 134 6.95 -2.09 -26.21
CA THR A 134 7.48 -1.22 -25.17
C THR A 134 6.39 -0.37 -24.54
N ALA A 135 6.42 -0.24 -23.22
CA ALA A 135 5.61 0.78 -22.57
C ALA A 135 6.11 2.17 -22.95
N GLY A 136 5.17 3.09 -23.22
CA GLY A 136 5.49 4.45 -23.58
C GLY A 136 4.39 5.43 -23.24
N ILE A 137 4.77 6.67 -22.94
CA ILE A 137 3.85 7.77 -22.68
C ILE A 137 4.07 8.87 -23.70
N PRO A 138 3.01 9.36 -24.39
CA PRO A 138 3.13 10.47 -25.31
C PRO A 138 3.76 11.70 -24.63
N ALA A 139 4.60 12.43 -25.34
CA ALA A 139 5.19 13.65 -24.82
C ALA A 139 4.11 14.75 -24.69
N SER A 140 3.88 15.21 -23.45
CA SER A 140 2.92 16.28 -23.14
C SER A 140 3.53 17.68 -23.28
N ASP A 141 4.82 17.80 -22.98
CA ASP A 141 5.53 19.08 -23.00
C ASP A 141 6.06 19.43 -24.38
N THR A 142 6.35 20.72 -24.61
CA THR A 142 7.06 21.15 -25.81
C THR A 142 8.50 20.66 -25.76
N LEU A 143 8.91 19.92 -26.75
CA LEU A 143 10.27 19.41 -26.88
C LEU A 143 11.07 20.28 -27.87
N VAL A 144 12.33 20.50 -27.54
CA VAL A 144 13.24 21.26 -28.38
C VAL A 144 14.57 20.55 -28.53
N ARG A 145 15.21 20.73 -29.65
CA ARG A 145 16.64 20.44 -29.79
C ARG A 145 17.44 21.59 -29.23
N ALA A 146 18.44 21.29 -28.46
CA ALA A 146 19.40 22.24 -27.93
C ALA A 146 20.83 21.76 -28.25
N ASP A 147 21.77 22.67 -28.35
CA ASP A 147 23.19 22.34 -28.41
C ASP A 147 23.74 22.02 -27.02
N ARG A 148 25.03 21.64 -26.95
CA ARG A 148 25.71 21.34 -25.67
C ARG A 148 25.82 22.55 -24.74
N ALA A 149 25.70 23.77 -25.26
CA ALA A 149 25.69 25.01 -24.51
C ALA A 149 24.28 25.42 -24.02
N THR A 150 23.29 24.52 -24.19
CA THR A 150 21.89 24.74 -23.84
C THR A 150 21.16 25.83 -24.66
N ALA A 151 21.74 26.23 -25.80
CA ALA A 151 21.06 27.12 -26.72
C ALA A 151 19.90 26.41 -27.44
N TYR A 152 18.74 27.03 -27.41
CA TYR A 152 17.56 26.55 -28.11
C TYR A 152 17.82 26.55 -29.63
N LEU A 153 17.66 25.40 -30.29
CA LEU A 153 17.87 25.26 -31.74
C LEU A 153 16.56 25.22 -32.50
N SER A 154 15.71 24.27 -32.21
CA SER A 154 14.46 24.08 -32.93
C SER A 154 13.44 23.27 -32.11
N PRO A 155 12.12 23.51 -32.31
CA PRO A 155 11.11 22.63 -31.72
C PRO A 155 11.17 21.25 -32.38
N ILE A 156 10.76 20.23 -31.64
CA ILE A 156 10.49 18.89 -32.13
C ILE A 156 8.97 18.74 -32.23
N GLU A 157 8.47 18.30 -33.39
CA GLU A 157 7.05 17.94 -33.53
C GLU A 157 6.80 16.74 -32.57
N ARG A 158 5.86 16.94 -31.62
CA ARG A 158 5.67 16.01 -30.50
C ARG A 158 4.56 14.97 -30.71
N SER A 159 3.77 15.10 -31.79
CA SER A 159 2.65 14.19 -32.08
C SER A 159 3.07 12.73 -32.13
N ASP A 160 4.29 12.48 -32.59
CA ASP A 160 4.85 11.13 -32.74
C ASP A 160 5.99 10.84 -31.77
N VAL A 161 6.13 11.65 -30.71
CA VAL A 161 7.21 11.48 -29.72
C VAL A 161 6.68 10.84 -28.44
N PHE A 162 7.32 9.77 -28.02
CA PHE A 162 7.02 9.06 -26.78
C PHE A 162 8.22 9.05 -25.84
N ARG A 163 7.96 9.17 -24.57
CA ARG A 163 8.93 8.82 -23.51
C ARG A 163 8.83 7.32 -23.26
N VAL A 164 9.87 6.59 -23.64
CA VAL A 164 9.92 5.14 -23.48
C VAL A 164 10.06 4.78 -22.00
N GLN A 165 9.28 3.79 -21.59
CA GLN A 165 9.27 3.26 -20.24
C GLN A 165 9.55 1.76 -20.26
N THR A 166 9.47 1.10 -19.12
CA THR A 166 9.43 -0.34 -18.97
C THR A 166 8.16 -0.75 -18.21
N PRO A 167 7.61 -1.98 -18.44
CA PRO A 167 8.23 -3.13 -19.09
C PRO A 167 8.43 -2.96 -20.59
N GLN A 168 9.45 -3.65 -21.10
CA GLN A 168 9.66 -3.89 -22.51
C GLN A 168 9.58 -5.39 -22.76
N GLY A 169 8.75 -5.84 -23.69
CA GLY A 169 8.49 -7.24 -23.94
C GLY A 169 8.97 -7.69 -25.31
N PHE A 170 9.48 -8.90 -25.41
CA PHE A 170 10.05 -9.42 -26.66
C PHE A 170 9.84 -10.91 -26.80
N PRO A 171 9.78 -11.44 -28.05
CA PRO A 171 10.04 -12.84 -28.30
C PRO A 171 11.46 -13.19 -27.82
N PHE A 172 11.56 -14.18 -26.93
CA PHE A 172 12.79 -14.46 -26.19
C PHE A 172 14.00 -14.74 -27.09
N ALA A 173 13.86 -15.69 -28.00
CA ALA A 173 14.96 -16.06 -28.91
C ALA A 173 15.44 -14.88 -29.78
N ALA A 174 14.52 -13.99 -30.16
CA ALA A 174 14.86 -12.85 -31.02
C ALA A 174 15.61 -11.76 -30.25
N ILE A 175 15.21 -11.42 -29.01
CA ILE A 175 15.94 -10.43 -28.21
C ILE A 175 17.30 -10.96 -27.73
N LEU A 176 17.40 -12.23 -27.37
CA LEU A 176 18.68 -12.87 -27.03
C LEU A 176 19.64 -12.84 -28.24
N GLY A 177 19.14 -13.19 -29.43
CA GLY A 177 19.91 -13.09 -30.68
C GLY A 177 20.41 -11.67 -30.96
N ALA A 178 19.56 -10.67 -30.71
CA ALA A 178 19.93 -9.26 -30.89
C ALA A 178 21.02 -8.82 -29.90
N HIS A 179 20.94 -9.19 -28.64
CA HIS A 179 21.98 -8.90 -27.64
C HIS A 179 23.33 -9.56 -27.98
N ARG A 180 23.30 -10.80 -28.41
CA ARG A 180 24.52 -11.51 -28.87
C ARG A 180 25.18 -10.86 -30.10
N ALA A 181 24.36 -10.44 -31.06
CA ALA A 181 24.86 -9.83 -32.31
C ALA A 181 25.39 -8.41 -32.10
N LEU A 182 24.87 -7.65 -31.16
CA LEU A 182 25.16 -6.23 -30.92
C LEU A 182 25.89 -5.97 -29.60
N GLU A 183 26.58 -6.97 -29.04
CA GLU A 183 27.28 -6.93 -27.76
C GLU A 183 28.24 -5.72 -27.62
N ASN A 184 28.92 -5.35 -28.69
CA ASN A 184 29.91 -4.27 -28.71
C ASN A 184 29.32 -2.90 -29.08
N THR A 185 27.99 -2.79 -29.23
CA THR A 185 27.30 -1.53 -29.57
C THR A 185 26.44 -1.09 -28.41
N PHE A 186 26.59 0.15 -27.94
CA PHE A 186 25.85 0.69 -26.82
C PHE A 186 24.46 1.19 -27.21
N PHE A 187 23.43 0.73 -26.50
CA PHE A 187 22.05 1.16 -26.62
C PHE A 187 21.49 1.59 -25.28
N THR A 188 20.63 2.60 -25.28
CA THR A 188 20.00 3.14 -24.06
C THR A 188 18.83 2.29 -23.56
N CYS A 189 18.24 1.45 -24.42
CA CYS A 189 17.15 0.53 -24.06
C CYS A 189 17.09 -0.66 -25.02
N ASP A 190 16.43 -1.75 -24.56
CA ASP A 190 16.35 -3.00 -25.31
C ASP A 190 15.47 -2.88 -26.57
N ALA A 191 14.46 -2.01 -26.55
CA ALA A 191 13.64 -1.73 -27.71
C ALA A 191 14.45 -1.13 -28.88
N THR A 192 15.38 -0.21 -28.58
CA THR A 192 16.26 0.37 -29.60
C THR A 192 17.24 -0.65 -30.13
N LEU A 193 17.83 -1.48 -29.25
CA LEU A 193 18.74 -2.57 -29.63
C LEU A 193 18.00 -3.57 -30.52
N TYR A 194 16.80 -3.99 -30.15
CA TYR A 194 15.99 -4.93 -30.92
C TYR A 194 15.62 -4.39 -32.30
N GLN A 195 15.27 -3.09 -32.39
CA GLN A 195 14.96 -2.41 -33.65
C GLN A 195 16.19 -2.34 -34.56
N ASP A 196 17.37 -2.04 -34.02
CA ASP A 196 18.62 -1.97 -34.77
C ASP A 196 19.03 -3.34 -35.34
N HIS A 197 18.66 -4.41 -34.67
CA HIS A 197 18.81 -5.79 -35.15
C HIS A 197 17.75 -6.21 -36.16
N GLY A 198 16.87 -5.31 -36.58
CA GLY A 198 15.81 -5.55 -37.57
C GLY A 198 14.46 -5.98 -37.00
N GLY A 199 14.30 -5.97 -35.68
CA GLY A 199 13.03 -6.24 -35.02
C GLY A 199 12.02 -5.08 -35.16
N LEU A 200 10.74 -5.40 -35.15
CA LEU A 200 9.66 -4.41 -35.12
C LEU A 200 9.19 -4.21 -33.68
N ILE A 201 8.96 -2.95 -33.30
CA ILE A 201 8.48 -2.57 -31.97
C ILE A 201 7.13 -1.89 -32.06
N GLU A 202 6.19 -2.32 -31.22
CA GLU A 202 4.94 -1.59 -30.95
C GLU A 202 5.06 -0.81 -29.64
N ILE A 203 4.53 0.41 -29.58
CA ILE A 203 4.46 1.19 -28.35
C ILE A 203 3.07 1.04 -27.77
N MET A 204 2.98 0.64 -26.50
CA MET A 204 1.74 0.55 -25.75
C MET A 204 1.70 1.58 -24.64
N THR A 205 0.69 2.44 -24.65
CA THR A 205 0.40 3.29 -23.50
C THR A 205 -0.40 2.49 -22.49
N LEU A 206 0.18 2.29 -21.30
CA LEU A 206 -0.44 1.56 -20.21
C LEU A 206 -1.46 2.44 -19.46
N THR A 207 -2.25 1.81 -18.60
CA THR A 207 -3.22 2.54 -17.78
C THR A 207 -2.47 3.36 -16.72
N HIS A 208 -2.67 4.69 -16.71
CA HIS A 208 -1.92 5.60 -15.84
C HIS A 208 -0.39 5.51 -15.99
N PRO A 209 0.16 5.76 -17.18
CA PRO A 209 1.57 5.51 -17.49
C PRO A 209 2.53 6.42 -16.70
N GLU A 210 2.06 7.53 -16.14
CA GLU A 210 2.82 8.40 -15.23
C GLU A 210 3.31 7.67 -13.97
N ARG A 211 2.63 6.61 -13.54
CA ARG A 211 3.05 5.79 -12.38
C ARG A 211 4.33 5.01 -12.64
N LEU A 212 4.64 4.75 -13.90
CA LEU A 212 5.89 4.11 -14.30
C LEU A 212 7.07 5.09 -14.27
N MET A 213 6.94 6.21 -13.56
CA MET A 213 8.05 7.11 -13.29
C MET A 213 9.21 6.32 -12.67
N LYS A 214 10.41 6.55 -13.20
CA LYS A 214 11.63 5.90 -12.71
C LYS A 214 12.19 6.71 -11.54
N LEU A 215 12.35 6.09 -10.40
CA LEU A 215 13.08 6.67 -9.28
C LEU A 215 14.51 6.99 -9.71
N THR A 216 14.84 8.26 -9.79
CA THR A 216 16.13 8.75 -10.29
C THR A 216 16.80 9.69 -9.30
N TYR A 217 16.02 10.55 -8.66
CA TYR A 217 16.45 11.50 -7.64
C TYR A 217 15.72 11.24 -6.31
N LEU A 218 16.26 11.74 -5.21
CA LEU A 218 15.66 11.52 -3.88
C LEU A 218 14.24 12.11 -3.80
N ASP A 219 14.03 13.28 -4.39
CA ASP A 219 12.74 13.98 -4.40
C ASP A 219 11.63 13.23 -5.19
N ASP A 220 12.02 12.27 -6.05
CA ASP A 220 11.05 11.43 -6.75
C ASP A 220 10.27 10.51 -5.78
N LEU A 221 10.81 10.24 -4.57
CA LEU A 221 10.15 9.40 -3.57
C LEU A 221 8.80 9.98 -3.13
N ASP A 222 8.70 11.29 -2.92
CA ASP A 222 7.47 11.93 -2.49
C ASP A 222 6.39 11.81 -3.58
N SER A 223 6.77 12.04 -4.84
CA SER A 223 5.87 11.89 -5.99
C SER A 223 5.40 10.44 -6.15
N LEU A 224 6.32 9.47 -6.06
CA LEU A 224 6.00 8.05 -6.13
C LEU A 224 5.15 7.61 -4.94
N SER A 225 5.45 8.08 -3.72
CA SER A 225 4.66 7.80 -2.53
C SER A 225 3.20 8.21 -2.73
N MET A 226 2.94 9.44 -3.15
CA MET A 226 1.58 9.91 -3.44
C MET A 226 0.88 9.11 -4.55
N MET A 227 1.62 8.71 -5.59
CA MET A 227 1.07 7.90 -6.68
C MET A 227 0.72 6.48 -6.24
N LEU A 228 1.52 5.89 -5.34
CA LEU A 228 1.33 4.53 -4.85
C LEU A 228 0.31 4.45 -3.71
N ASP A 229 0.19 5.46 -2.85
CA ASP A 229 -0.86 5.52 -1.82
C ASP A 229 -2.28 5.40 -2.42
N ARG A 230 -2.43 5.85 -3.67
CA ARG A 230 -3.64 5.59 -4.47
C ARG A 230 -3.77 4.13 -4.94
N GLN A 231 -2.77 3.25 -4.68
CA GLN A 231 -2.72 1.86 -5.15
C GLN A 231 -2.98 0.82 -4.07
N THR A 232 -2.77 1.13 -2.78
CA THR A 232 -3.00 0.19 -1.68
C THR A 232 -4.50 0.01 -1.41
N GLY A 233 -5.15 -0.58 -2.36
CA GLY A 233 -6.56 -0.92 -2.47
C GLY A 233 -6.95 -0.95 -3.95
N PRO A 234 -7.98 -1.66 -4.36
CA PRO A 234 -8.47 -1.62 -5.72
C PRO A 234 -8.82 -0.18 -6.05
N GLY A 235 -8.07 0.49 -6.86
CA GLY A 235 -8.19 1.80 -7.54
C GLY A 235 -9.09 2.91 -7.01
N ARG A 236 -9.48 2.89 -5.75
CA ARG A 236 -10.48 3.78 -5.15
C ARG A 236 -9.80 4.86 -4.31
N ALA A 237 -10.10 6.11 -4.61
CA ALA A 237 -9.81 7.19 -3.68
C ALA A 237 -10.47 6.85 -2.34
N LEU A 238 -9.74 7.00 -1.23
CA LEU A 238 -10.34 6.82 0.08
C LEU A 238 -11.34 7.95 0.32
N GLU A 239 -12.56 7.58 0.60
CA GLU A 239 -13.65 8.50 0.93
C GLU A 239 -13.82 8.60 2.44
N PRO A 240 -14.04 9.79 3.00
CA PRO A 240 -14.34 9.91 4.40
C PRO A 240 -15.75 9.38 4.66
N ARG A 241 -15.87 8.41 5.58
CA ARG A 241 -17.14 7.97 6.15
C ARG A 241 -17.15 8.29 7.62
N MET A 242 -18.21 8.90 8.10
CA MET A 242 -18.37 9.20 9.52
C MET A 242 -19.39 8.27 10.14
N GLY A 243 -19.02 7.68 11.27
CA GLY A 243 -19.93 6.95 12.12
C GLY A 243 -20.12 7.66 13.45
N THR A 244 -21.31 7.54 14.01
CA THR A 244 -21.66 8.06 15.33
C THR A 244 -22.09 6.92 16.23
N GLY A 245 -21.67 6.95 17.49
CA GLY A 245 -22.13 6.05 18.54
C GLY A 245 -22.71 6.82 19.70
N PHE A 246 -23.68 6.24 20.36
CA PHE A 246 -24.26 6.74 21.61
C PHE A 246 -24.63 5.53 22.48
N ASP A 247 -24.12 5.52 23.71
CA ASP A 247 -24.42 4.45 24.67
C ASP A 247 -24.61 5.01 26.05
N VAL A 248 -25.38 4.29 26.89
CA VAL A 248 -25.72 4.69 28.25
C VAL A 248 -25.69 3.48 29.18
N HIS A 249 -24.92 3.59 30.25
CA HIS A 249 -24.90 2.58 31.30
C HIS A 249 -25.31 3.17 32.67
N ALA A 250 -26.23 2.50 33.36
CA ALA A 250 -26.60 2.85 34.71
C ALA A 250 -25.50 2.46 35.70
N PHE A 251 -25.33 3.20 36.77
CA PHE A 251 -24.49 2.78 37.87
C PHE A 251 -25.06 1.54 38.55
N ASP A 252 -24.19 0.63 38.99
CA ASP A 252 -24.56 -0.55 39.76
C ASP A 252 -24.96 -0.17 41.21
N GLU A 253 -25.50 -1.12 41.95
CA GLU A 253 -25.86 -0.90 43.36
C GLU A 253 -24.61 -0.55 44.19
N PRO A 254 -24.73 0.35 45.19
CA PRO A 254 -23.62 0.67 46.05
C PRO A 254 -23.06 -0.60 46.76
N GLY A 255 -21.73 -0.80 46.68
CA GLY A 255 -21.04 -1.89 47.33
C GLY A 255 -20.86 -3.17 46.49
N THR A 256 -21.31 -3.20 45.24
CA THR A 256 -21.08 -4.36 44.33
C THR A 256 -19.62 -4.52 43.92
N ALA A 257 -18.92 -3.42 43.67
CA ALA A 257 -17.48 -3.36 43.42
C ALA A 257 -16.96 -1.95 43.74
N ASP A 258 -15.67 -1.81 43.90
CA ASP A 258 -15.00 -0.54 44.26
C ASP A 258 -14.12 0.00 43.11
N ALA A 259 -14.53 -0.25 41.87
CA ALA A 259 -13.83 0.23 40.69
C ALA A 259 -14.75 0.33 39.46
N LEU A 260 -14.62 1.44 38.74
CA LEU A 260 -15.25 1.69 37.45
C LEU A 260 -14.22 1.48 36.34
N VAL A 261 -14.56 0.76 35.28
CA VAL A 261 -13.77 0.74 34.04
C VAL A 261 -14.36 1.73 33.07
N LEU A 262 -13.53 2.64 32.54
CA LEU A 262 -13.97 3.66 31.58
C LEU A 262 -12.85 3.98 30.59
N CYS A 263 -13.11 3.83 29.29
CA CYS A 263 -12.11 3.95 28.21
C CYS A 263 -10.89 3.04 28.43
N GLY A 264 -11.09 1.82 28.96
CA GLY A 264 -10.03 0.87 29.27
C GLY A 264 -9.15 1.24 30.48
N VAL A 265 -9.54 2.24 31.28
CA VAL A 265 -8.84 2.69 32.49
C VAL A 265 -9.68 2.35 33.73
N THR A 266 -9.05 1.73 34.72
CA THR A 266 -9.69 1.42 36.01
C THR A 266 -9.62 2.59 36.97
N LEU A 267 -10.78 3.11 37.36
CA LEU A 267 -10.94 4.19 38.35
C LEU A 267 -11.35 3.60 39.70
N ARG A 268 -10.39 3.52 40.61
CA ARG A 268 -10.64 2.96 41.96
C ARG A 268 -11.42 3.94 42.85
N GLY A 269 -12.32 3.42 43.66
CA GLY A 269 -13.17 4.20 44.55
C GLY A 269 -14.38 4.81 43.86
N GLU A 270 -14.59 4.49 42.58
CA GLU A 270 -15.76 4.95 41.81
C GLU A 270 -16.75 3.80 41.62
N ARG A 271 -18.06 4.16 41.57
CA ARG A 271 -19.13 3.19 41.38
C ARG A 271 -19.05 2.53 40.02
N PRO A 272 -19.12 1.17 39.93
CA PRO A 272 -19.14 0.47 38.66
C PRO A 272 -20.43 0.74 37.87
N LEU A 273 -20.38 0.48 36.56
CA LEU A 273 -21.54 0.48 35.68
C LEU A 273 -22.13 -0.93 35.55
N LYS A 274 -23.45 -1.00 35.35
CA LYS A 274 -24.17 -2.25 35.05
C LYS A 274 -23.98 -2.62 33.60
N GLY A 275 -23.60 -3.89 33.34
CA GLY A 275 -23.48 -4.43 31.98
C GLY A 275 -23.23 -5.92 31.93
N HIS A 276 -23.33 -6.48 30.73
CA HIS A 276 -23.04 -7.89 30.46
C HIS A 276 -21.53 -8.19 30.28
N SER A 277 -20.73 -7.13 30.02
CA SER A 277 -19.26 -7.13 29.95
C SER A 277 -18.65 -6.41 31.15
N ASP A 278 -17.48 -5.77 30.99
CA ASP A 278 -16.92 -4.83 31.97
C ASP A 278 -17.66 -3.47 31.98
N ALA A 279 -18.71 -3.33 31.16
CA ALA A 279 -19.58 -2.17 31.05
C ALA A 279 -18.87 -0.84 30.69
N ASP A 280 -17.77 -0.91 29.96
CA ASP A 280 -17.05 0.30 29.51
C ASP A 280 -17.84 1.04 28.42
N VAL A 281 -18.70 1.96 28.86
CA VAL A 281 -19.55 2.75 27.97
C VAL A 281 -18.78 3.57 26.94
N GLY A 282 -17.54 3.97 27.26
CA GLY A 282 -16.68 4.73 26.34
C GLY A 282 -16.21 3.87 25.16
N LEU A 283 -15.70 2.67 25.43
CA LEU A 283 -15.25 1.75 24.38
C LEU A 283 -16.41 1.20 23.56
N HIS A 284 -17.57 0.91 24.18
CA HIS A 284 -18.77 0.49 23.45
C HIS A 284 -19.22 1.57 22.46
N THR A 285 -19.28 2.81 22.90
CA THR A 285 -19.68 3.93 22.05
C THR A 285 -18.76 4.13 20.83
N ILE A 286 -17.44 3.99 21.02
CA ILE A 286 -16.47 4.07 19.91
C ILE A 286 -16.66 2.88 18.96
N THR A 287 -16.89 1.69 19.50
CA THR A 287 -17.13 0.47 18.71
C THR A 287 -18.34 0.62 17.81
N ASP A 288 -19.46 1.10 18.34
CA ASP A 288 -20.68 1.38 17.57
C ASP A 288 -20.47 2.47 16.52
N ALA A 289 -19.70 3.51 16.85
CA ALA A 289 -19.36 4.54 15.87
C ALA A 289 -18.57 3.96 14.69
N ILE A 290 -17.66 3.00 14.91
CA ILE A 290 -16.92 2.34 13.85
C ILE A 290 -17.85 1.48 13.00
N TYR A 291 -18.69 0.63 13.60
CA TYR A 291 -19.64 -0.20 12.85
C TYR A 291 -20.64 0.64 12.05
N GLY A 292 -21.13 1.74 12.64
CA GLY A 292 -21.97 2.70 11.92
C GLY A 292 -21.28 3.28 10.69
N GLY A 293 -20.00 3.65 10.79
CA GLY A 293 -19.19 4.14 9.66
C GLY A 293 -18.92 3.09 8.59
N LEU A 294 -18.93 1.80 8.98
CA LEU A 294 -18.83 0.66 8.06
C LEU A 294 -20.18 0.23 7.47
N ALA A 295 -21.29 0.76 7.96
CA ALA A 295 -22.65 0.30 7.67
C ALA A 295 -22.87 -1.20 8.06
N GLU A 296 -22.29 -1.64 9.18
CA GLU A 296 -22.31 -3.02 9.68
C GLU A 296 -23.17 -3.20 10.96
N GLY A 297 -24.07 -2.28 11.26
CA GLY A 297 -24.94 -2.34 12.44
C GLY A 297 -24.26 -1.82 13.70
N ASP A 298 -24.33 -2.59 14.78
CA ASP A 298 -23.87 -2.23 16.12
C ASP A 298 -23.13 -3.41 16.81
N ILE A 299 -22.65 -3.16 18.03
CA ILE A 299 -21.96 -4.17 18.84
C ILE A 299 -22.83 -5.42 19.11
N GLY A 300 -24.15 -5.22 19.29
CA GLY A 300 -25.09 -6.30 19.52
C GLY A 300 -25.28 -7.24 18.33
N HIS A 301 -25.09 -6.72 17.12
CA HIS A 301 -25.11 -7.51 15.89
C HIS A 301 -23.89 -8.45 15.80
N HIS A 302 -22.70 -7.97 16.16
CA HIS A 302 -21.45 -8.73 16.09
C HIS A 302 -21.22 -9.64 17.31
N PHE A 303 -21.72 -9.22 18.48
CA PHE A 303 -21.55 -9.88 19.78
C PHE A 303 -22.89 -9.98 20.50
N PRO A 304 -23.79 -10.89 20.04
CA PRO A 304 -25.13 -11.00 20.61
C PRO A 304 -25.08 -11.27 22.13
N PRO A 305 -25.79 -10.49 22.96
CA PRO A 305 -25.83 -10.70 24.41
C PRO A 305 -26.39 -12.08 24.83
N SER A 306 -27.13 -12.74 23.94
CA SER A 306 -27.66 -14.10 24.13
C SER A 306 -26.59 -15.19 24.03
N ASP A 307 -25.39 -14.89 23.46
CA ASP A 307 -24.30 -15.86 23.35
C ASP A 307 -23.46 -15.85 24.62
N PRO A 308 -23.41 -16.99 25.37
CA PRO A 308 -22.68 -17.09 26.63
C PRO A 308 -21.19 -16.81 26.55
N GLN A 309 -20.57 -16.94 25.36
CA GLN A 309 -19.14 -16.72 25.16
C GLN A 309 -18.73 -15.27 25.45
N TRP A 310 -19.63 -14.31 25.26
CA TRP A 310 -19.37 -12.88 25.46
C TRP A 310 -19.67 -12.38 26.87
N LYS A 311 -20.20 -13.24 27.73
CA LYS A 311 -20.51 -12.87 29.11
C LYS A 311 -19.25 -12.55 29.90
N GLY A 312 -19.10 -11.32 30.35
CA GLY A 312 -17.91 -10.85 31.08
C GLY A 312 -16.70 -10.57 30.18
N ALA A 313 -16.86 -10.52 28.85
CA ALA A 313 -15.79 -10.18 27.95
C ALA A 313 -15.32 -8.73 28.19
N ALA A 314 -14.01 -8.49 28.05
CA ALA A 314 -13.43 -7.17 28.18
C ALA A 314 -13.73 -6.31 26.95
N SER A 315 -14.20 -5.09 27.13
CA SER A 315 -14.60 -4.18 26.04
C SER A 315 -13.49 -3.83 25.04
N PRO A 316 -12.18 -3.83 25.38
CA PRO A 316 -11.12 -3.72 24.38
C PRO A 316 -11.23 -4.71 23.22
N LEU A 317 -11.66 -5.96 23.48
CA LEU A 317 -11.84 -6.98 22.43
C LEU A 317 -12.85 -6.55 21.35
N PHE A 318 -13.94 -5.91 21.74
CA PHE A 318 -14.95 -5.44 20.81
C PHE A 318 -14.42 -4.30 19.94
N LEU A 319 -13.67 -3.38 20.55
CA LEU A 319 -13.03 -2.27 19.84
C LEU A 319 -11.95 -2.76 18.88
N GLU A 320 -11.08 -3.70 19.31
CA GLU A 320 -10.07 -4.31 18.46
C GLU A 320 -10.69 -5.00 17.23
N HIS A 321 -11.79 -5.73 17.42
CA HIS A 321 -12.53 -6.34 16.32
C HIS A 321 -13.06 -5.29 15.34
N ALA A 322 -13.67 -4.22 15.81
CA ALA A 322 -14.18 -3.16 14.94
C ALA A 322 -13.03 -2.47 14.15
N VAL A 323 -11.88 -2.23 14.80
CA VAL A 323 -10.68 -1.71 14.15
C VAL A 323 -10.18 -2.65 13.06
N GLN A 324 -10.14 -3.96 13.33
CA GLN A 324 -9.73 -4.97 12.36
C GLN A 324 -10.67 -5.01 11.15
N ARG A 325 -11.99 -4.87 11.34
CA ARG A 325 -12.97 -4.79 10.25
C ARG A 325 -12.69 -3.63 9.29
N VAL A 326 -12.26 -2.47 9.81
CA VAL A 326 -11.85 -1.33 8.97
C VAL A 326 -10.64 -1.69 8.12
N ARG A 327 -9.63 -2.36 8.73
CA ARG A 327 -8.41 -2.79 8.03
C ARG A 327 -8.69 -3.84 6.94
N ASP A 328 -9.51 -4.83 7.26
CA ASP A 328 -9.90 -5.91 6.32
C ASP A 328 -10.60 -5.38 5.08
N ARG A 329 -11.29 -4.25 5.19
CA ARG A 329 -11.91 -3.54 4.06
C ARG A 329 -10.98 -2.55 3.36
N GLY A 330 -9.68 -2.57 3.66
CA GLY A 330 -8.69 -1.66 3.07
C GLY A 330 -8.82 -0.20 3.54
N GLY A 331 -9.56 0.04 4.62
CA GLY A 331 -9.76 1.35 5.21
C GLY A 331 -8.77 1.65 6.34
N ARG A 332 -8.84 2.88 6.84
CA ARG A 332 -8.11 3.31 8.04
C ARG A 332 -8.94 4.28 8.87
N ILE A 333 -8.72 4.31 10.18
CA ILE A 333 -9.33 5.28 11.08
C ILE A 333 -8.50 6.58 11.05
N SER A 334 -9.16 7.69 10.77
CA SER A 334 -8.51 9.01 10.70
C SER A 334 -8.54 9.74 12.03
N HIS A 335 -9.69 9.72 12.72
CA HIS A 335 -9.87 10.44 13.97
C HIS A 335 -11.00 9.84 14.80
N VAL A 336 -10.90 9.95 16.13
CA VAL A 336 -11.92 9.58 17.10
C VAL A 336 -12.14 10.75 18.04
N ASP A 337 -13.39 11.14 18.26
CA ASP A 337 -13.80 12.16 19.22
C ASP A 337 -14.88 11.59 20.15
N LEU A 338 -14.52 11.34 21.40
CA LEU A 338 -15.39 10.79 22.44
C LEU A 338 -15.77 11.87 23.45
N THR A 339 -17.04 11.99 23.76
CA THR A 339 -17.58 12.82 24.84
C THR A 339 -18.23 11.95 25.90
N LEU A 340 -17.73 12.01 27.13
CA LEU A 340 -18.34 11.39 28.31
C LEU A 340 -19.28 12.40 29.00
N ILE A 341 -20.48 11.98 29.32
CA ILE A 341 -21.55 12.84 29.87
C ILE A 341 -21.91 12.30 31.25
N CYS A 342 -21.39 12.92 32.31
CA CYS A 342 -21.62 12.50 33.69
C CYS A 342 -21.34 13.63 34.70
N GLU A 343 -21.96 13.56 35.86
CA GLU A 343 -21.63 14.42 36.99
C GLU A 343 -20.43 13.88 37.78
N THR A 344 -20.35 12.56 37.90
CA THR A 344 -19.27 11.77 38.51
C THR A 344 -18.97 10.54 37.66
N PRO A 345 -17.71 10.07 37.63
CA PRO A 345 -16.48 10.67 38.20
C PRO A 345 -16.05 11.95 37.46
N LYS A 346 -15.13 12.70 38.05
CA LYS A 346 -14.52 13.83 37.36
C LYS A 346 -13.49 13.29 36.35
N ILE A 347 -13.78 13.42 35.09
CA ILE A 347 -13.00 12.84 33.97
C ILE A 347 -11.65 13.57 33.75
N GLY A 348 -11.60 14.87 34.04
CA GLY A 348 -10.41 15.69 33.78
C GLY A 348 -9.08 15.09 34.23
N PRO A 349 -8.95 14.60 35.50
CA PRO A 349 -7.72 13.97 35.99
C PRO A 349 -7.30 12.71 35.25
N HIS A 350 -8.23 12.00 34.59
CA HIS A 350 -8.04 10.69 33.93
C HIS A 350 -8.01 10.79 32.42
N ARG A 351 -8.35 11.96 31.85
CA ARG A 351 -8.52 12.18 30.42
C ARG A 351 -7.33 11.71 29.58
N ASP A 352 -6.10 12.09 29.99
CA ASP A 352 -4.90 11.78 29.20
C ASP A 352 -4.57 10.28 29.22
N ALA A 353 -4.81 9.60 30.36
CA ALA A 353 -4.68 8.15 30.48
C ALA A 353 -5.74 7.42 29.62
N MET A 354 -6.99 7.89 29.62
CA MET A 354 -8.06 7.35 28.79
C MET A 354 -7.74 7.53 27.29
N ARG A 355 -7.28 8.71 26.88
CA ARG A 355 -6.88 8.99 25.51
C ARG A 355 -5.77 8.07 25.05
N ALA A 356 -4.70 7.93 25.83
CA ALA A 356 -3.56 7.05 25.52
C ALA A 356 -4.01 5.58 25.45
N ARG A 357 -4.88 5.12 26.34
CA ARG A 357 -5.38 3.75 26.33
C ARG A 357 -6.25 3.45 25.12
N VAL A 358 -7.15 4.34 24.74
CA VAL A 358 -7.95 4.21 23.50
C VAL A 358 -7.05 4.20 22.28
N ALA A 359 -6.07 5.09 22.21
CA ALA A 359 -5.10 5.15 21.12
C ALA A 359 -4.31 3.85 20.99
N ASP A 360 -3.85 3.28 22.11
CA ASP A 360 -3.13 2.00 22.18
C ASP A 360 -3.99 0.83 21.65
N ILE A 361 -5.23 0.68 22.14
CA ILE A 361 -6.17 -0.38 21.68
C ILE A 361 -6.41 -0.26 20.16
N MET A 362 -6.55 0.94 19.65
CA MET A 362 -6.85 1.18 18.23
C MET A 362 -5.62 1.16 17.33
N GLY A 363 -4.41 1.17 17.90
CA GLY A 363 -3.16 1.31 17.14
C GLY A 363 -3.04 2.68 16.44
N LEU A 364 -3.49 3.75 17.11
CA LEU A 364 -3.46 5.12 16.60
C LEU A 364 -2.47 6.00 17.39
N PRO A 365 -1.89 7.04 16.76
CA PRO A 365 -1.23 8.10 17.50
C PRO A 365 -2.20 8.85 18.41
N ASP A 366 -1.76 9.25 19.60
CA ASP A 366 -2.56 10.03 20.58
C ASP A 366 -3.21 11.29 19.98
N SER A 367 -2.56 11.92 19.00
CA SER A 367 -3.05 13.10 18.30
C SER A 367 -4.33 12.86 17.48
N ARG A 368 -4.71 11.60 17.27
CA ARG A 368 -5.91 11.19 16.53
C ARG A 368 -7.06 10.75 17.42
N VAL A 369 -6.89 10.81 18.74
CA VAL A 369 -7.90 10.46 19.72
C VAL A 369 -8.18 11.66 20.63
N SER A 370 -9.45 12.07 20.70
CA SER A 370 -9.96 13.08 21.61
C SER A 370 -10.87 12.43 22.65
N VAL A 371 -10.62 12.70 23.92
CA VAL A 371 -11.53 12.36 25.03
C VAL A 371 -11.86 13.64 25.76
N LYS A 372 -13.15 13.97 25.85
CA LYS A 372 -13.66 15.13 26.57
C LYS A 372 -14.86 14.76 27.42
N ALA A 373 -15.22 15.61 28.34
CA ALA A 373 -16.36 15.36 29.22
C ALA A 373 -17.19 16.62 29.42
N THR A 374 -18.48 16.42 29.69
CA THR A 374 -19.41 17.47 30.08
C THR A 374 -20.34 16.96 31.16
N THR A 375 -20.94 17.90 31.92
CA THR A 375 -22.09 17.62 32.78
C THR A 375 -23.38 17.93 32.01
N THR A 376 -24.52 17.58 32.57
CA THR A 376 -25.85 18.02 32.09
C THR A 376 -26.49 19.07 32.97
N GLU A 377 -25.67 19.79 33.76
CA GLU A 377 -26.11 20.83 34.67
C GLU A 377 -27.25 20.34 35.62
N LYS A 378 -27.06 19.11 36.13
CA LYS A 378 -28.03 18.39 37.01
C LYS A 378 -29.37 18.04 36.34
N LEU A 379 -29.45 18.13 35.01
CA LEU A 379 -30.64 17.72 34.25
C LEU A 379 -30.54 16.26 33.81
N GLY A 380 -31.71 15.61 33.73
CA GLY A 380 -31.83 14.24 33.24
C GLY A 380 -31.17 13.18 34.17
N PHE A 381 -31.03 11.97 33.68
CA PHE A 381 -30.50 10.83 34.43
C PHE A 381 -29.03 11.00 34.78
N THR A 382 -28.22 11.54 33.87
CA THR A 382 -26.80 11.84 34.12
C THR A 382 -26.64 12.90 35.19
N GLY A 383 -27.49 13.95 35.15
CA GLY A 383 -27.51 15.02 36.13
C GLY A 383 -27.99 14.58 37.54
N ARG A 384 -28.81 13.54 37.61
CA ARG A 384 -29.19 12.90 38.89
C ARG A 384 -28.17 11.85 39.38
N GLY A 385 -27.08 11.59 38.63
CA GLY A 385 -26.07 10.61 38.98
C GLY A 385 -26.56 9.15 38.89
N GLU A 386 -27.46 8.86 37.96
CA GLU A 386 -28.03 7.52 37.77
C GLU A 386 -27.18 6.65 36.83
N GLY A 387 -26.29 7.27 36.05
CA GLY A 387 -25.43 6.58 35.11
C GLY A 387 -24.52 7.54 34.33
N ILE A 388 -23.82 6.98 33.36
CA ILE A 388 -22.94 7.69 32.42
C ILE A 388 -23.48 7.47 31.01
N ALA A 389 -23.56 8.56 30.22
CA ALA A 389 -23.75 8.48 28.78
C ALA A 389 -22.43 8.81 28.06
N ALA A 390 -22.25 8.24 26.91
CA ALA A 390 -21.13 8.53 26.02
C ALA A 390 -21.61 8.77 24.59
N GLN A 391 -20.95 9.68 23.90
CA GLN A 391 -21.15 9.94 22.47
C GLN A 391 -19.81 9.95 21.76
N ALA A 392 -19.70 9.23 20.65
CA ALA A 392 -18.50 9.23 19.82
C ALA A 392 -18.82 9.60 18.39
N VAL A 393 -17.83 10.22 17.74
CA VAL A 393 -17.75 10.40 16.29
C VAL A 393 -16.45 9.81 15.83
N VAL A 394 -16.50 8.90 14.84
CA VAL A 394 -15.32 8.32 14.23
C VAL A 394 -15.29 8.68 12.75
N THR A 395 -14.13 9.13 12.27
CA THR A 395 -13.88 9.36 10.85
C THR A 395 -13.06 8.21 10.30
N LEU A 396 -13.65 7.45 9.40
CA LEU A 396 -13.00 6.40 8.62
C LEU A 396 -12.62 6.94 7.26
N MET A 397 -11.49 6.49 6.73
CA MET A 397 -11.13 6.67 5.33
C MET A 397 -11.26 5.30 4.66
N MET A 398 -12.30 5.12 3.84
CA MET A 398 -12.67 3.84 3.24
C MET A 398 -12.52 3.88 1.72
N PRO A 399 -12.17 2.76 1.07
CA PRO A 399 -12.26 2.68 -0.40
C PRO A 399 -13.67 3.04 -0.89
N GLY A 400 -13.77 3.90 -1.88
CA GLY A 400 -15.06 4.27 -2.49
C GLY A 400 -15.80 3.05 -3.09
N ASP A 401 -17.12 3.07 -3.20
CA ASP A 401 -17.88 2.00 -3.88
C ASP A 401 -17.70 2.07 -5.39
N GLU A 402 -17.76 0.92 -6.11
CA GLU A 402 -17.76 0.96 -7.58
C GLU A 402 -19.07 1.58 -8.05
N VAL A 403 -18.95 2.70 -8.77
CA VAL A 403 -20.06 3.32 -9.49
C VAL A 403 -20.14 2.72 -10.89
#